data_993a859350117703dcc0ed554585f719
#
_entry.id   993a859350117703dcc0ed554585f719
#
_cell.length_a   1.000
_cell.length_b   1.000
_cell.length_c   1.000
_cell.angle_alpha   90.00
_cell.angle_beta   90.00
_cell.angle_gamma   90.00
#
_symmetry.space_group_name_H-M   'P 1'
#
loop_
_entity.id
_entity.type
_entity.pdbx_description
1 polymer ?
#
loop_
_entity_poly.entity_id
_entity_poly.type
_entity_poly.pdbx_seq_one_letter_code
_entity_poly.pdbx_strand_id
1 'polypeptide(L)'
;MKTIQFREAICEAMSEEMRRDESVYLMGEEVAEYNGAYKASKGMLDEFGAKRVIDTPIAELGFAGIAIGSTMTGNRPIVEYMTFNFSLVGIDQIINNAAKIRQMSGGQFKCPIVFRGPTASAGQLGATHSQAFENWFANTPGLKVVVPSNPYDAKGLLKAAIRDDDPVIFMESEQMYGDKGEVPEGEYIVPLGVADIKRKGTDVTIVSFGKIIKEAYKAADELEKEGISCEIIDLRTVRPLDRKAIVESVKKTNRLVILEEAWPFGNVSTEITYLVQSEAFDYLDAPIVRINTADTPAAYSPVLMAEWLPDYTEVIKAVKKVLYK
;
A
#
# COMPACT_ATOMS: atom_id res chain seq x y z
N MET A 1 -19.71 5.37 -13.82
CA MET A 1 -19.15 5.08 -12.49
C MET A 1 -20.04 4.06 -11.81
N LYS A 2 -19.48 3.08 -11.11
CA LYS A 2 -20.20 2.14 -10.25
C LYS A 2 -19.59 2.16 -8.84
N THR A 3 -20.40 1.93 -7.84
CA THR A 3 -19.93 1.85 -6.46
C THR A 3 -19.69 0.39 -6.10
N ILE A 4 -18.45 0.03 -5.78
CA ILE A 4 -18.05 -1.33 -5.40
C ILE A 4 -17.21 -1.32 -4.12
N GLN A 5 -17.08 -2.49 -3.49
CA GLN A 5 -16.20 -2.67 -2.35
C GLN A 5 -14.74 -2.72 -2.78
N PHE A 6 -13.83 -2.42 -1.85
CA PHE A 6 -12.38 -2.50 -2.09
C PHE A 6 -11.95 -3.91 -2.54
N ARG A 7 -12.44 -4.98 -1.86
CA ARG A 7 -12.18 -6.37 -2.29
C ARG A 7 -12.73 -6.69 -3.68
N GLU A 8 -13.85 -6.11 -4.06
CA GLU A 8 -14.42 -6.28 -5.40
C GLU A 8 -13.55 -5.58 -6.45
N ALA A 9 -13.01 -4.40 -6.12
CA ALA A 9 -12.08 -3.68 -6.97
C ALA A 9 -10.78 -4.48 -7.23
N ILE A 10 -10.26 -5.15 -6.20
CA ILE A 10 -9.10 -6.08 -6.31
C ILE A 10 -9.46 -7.27 -7.21
N CYS A 11 -10.60 -7.92 -6.95
CA CYS A 11 -11.08 -9.07 -7.75
C CYS A 11 -11.25 -8.69 -9.21
N GLU A 12 -11.88 -7.56 -9.49
CA GLU A 12 -12.07 -7.07 -10.86
C GLU A 12 -10.74 -6.76 -11.55
N ALA A 13 -9.78 -6.13 -10.85
CA ALA A 13 -8.47 -5.85 -11.41
C ALA A 13 -7.76 -7.13 -11.87
N MET A 14 -7.72 -8.14 -11.00
CA MET A 14 -7.11 -9.44 -11.32
C MET A 14 -7.85 -10.13 -12.46
N SER A 15 -9.17 -10.19 -12.41
CA SER A 15 -9.98 -10.86 -13.43
C SER A 15 -9.86 -10.19 -14.81
N GLU A 16 -9.86 -8.86 -14.86
CA GLU A 16 -9.67 -8.13 -16.12
C GLU A 16 -8.30 -8.37 -16.74
N GLU A 17 -7.24 -8.40 -15.92
CA GLU A 17 -5.89 -8.71 -16.41
C GLU A 17 -5.73 -10.17 -16.82
N MET A 18 -6.35 -11.11 -16.14
CA MET A 18 -6.36 -12.52 -16.52
C MET A 18 -7.14 -12.77 -17.83
N ARG A 19 -8.21 -12.01 -18.09
CA ARG A 19 -8.90 -12.07 -19.41
C ARG A 19 -8.05 -11.47 -20.51
N ARG A 20 -7.30 -10.41 -20.22
CA ARG A 20 -6.44 -9.71 -21.19
C ARG A 20 -5.20 -10.50 -21.57
N ASP A 21 -4.64 -11.27 -20.64
CA ASP A 21 -3.34 -11.92 -20.80
C ASP A 21 -3.37 -13.33 -20.17
N GLU A 22 -3.20 -14.36 -21.01
CA GLU A 22 -3.25 -15.76 -20.60
C GLU A 22 -2.07 -16.17 -19.70
N SER A 23 -0.98 -15.40 -19.69
CA SER A 23 0.18 -15.65 -18.84
C SER A 23 -0.07 -15.22 -17.38
N VAL A 24 -1.09 -14.41 -17.11
CA VAL A 24 -1.45 -13.96 -15.75
C VAL A 24 -2.20 -15.06 -15.03
N TYR A 25 -1.77 -15.41 -13.82
CA TYR A 25 -2.46 -16.37 -12.96
C TYR A 25 -2.37 -15.96 -11.47
N LEU A 26 -3.30 -16.45 -10.67
CA LEU A 26 -3.36 -16.22 -9.23
C LEU A 26 -2.96 -17.49 -8.49
N MET A 27 -2.11 -17.39 -7.48
CA MET A 27 -1.82 -18.46 -6.54
C MET A 27 -1.68 -17.92 -5.11
N GLY A 28 -1.99 -18.78 -4.15
CA GLY A 28 -1.89 -18.45 -2.73
C GLY A 28 -2.72 -19.41 -1.88
N GLU A 29 -2.82 -19.10 -0.61
CA GLU A 29 -3.55 -19.90 0.37
C GLU A 29 -5.06 -19.63 0.26
N GLU A 30 -5.87 -20.69 0.00
CA GLU A 30 -7.33 -20.62 -0.05
C GLU A 30 -7.90 -19.66 -1.13
N VAL A 31 -7.11 -19.30 -2.14
CA VAL A 31 -7.54 -18.32 -3.18
C VAL A 31 -8.53 -18.92 -4.18
N ALA A 32 -8.55 -20.22 -4.35
CA ALA A 32 -9.40 -20.93 -5.32
C ALA A 32 -10.71 -21.42 -4.67
N GLU A 33 -10.68 -22.58 -4.00
CA GLU A 33 -11.89 -23.24 -3.49
C GLU A 33 -12.64 -22.40 -2.46
N TYR A 34 -11.92 -21.70 -1.58
CA TYR A 34 -12.51 -20.84 -0.57
C TYR A 34 -12.81 -19.42 -1.06
N ASN A 35 -12.43 -19.07 -2.29
CA ASN A 35 -12.56 -17.72 -2.87
C ASN A 35 -11.78 -16.63 -2.12
N GLY A 36 -10.64 -16.99 -1.54
CA GLY A 36 -9.82 -16.14 -0.69
C GLY A 36 -10.38 -15.97 0.73
N ALA A 37 -9.51 -15.79 1.71
CA ALA A 37 -9.89 -15.55 3.11
C ALA A 37 -10.81 -14.33 3.24
N TYR A 38 -10.57 -13.29 2.47
CA TYR A 38 -11.34 -12.03 2.46
C TYR A 38 -12.24 -11.85 1.25
N LYS A 39 -12.41 -12.93 0.44
CA LYS A 39 -13.24 -12.94 -0.77
C LYS A 39 -12.76 -12.00 -1.89
N ALA A 40 -11.46 -11.72 -1.91
CA ALA A 40 -10.84 -10.91 -2.96
C ALA A 40 -10.61 -11.67 -4.28
N SER A 41 -10.81 -12.99 -4.29
CA SER A 41 -10.74 -13.86 -5.50
C SER A 41 -12.08 -14.55 -5.80
N LYS A 42 -13.18 -14.01 -5.28
CA LYS A 42 -14.52 -14.63 -5.41
C LYS A 42 -14.90 -14.83 -6.88
N GLY A 43 -15.24 -16.10 -7.23
CA GLY A 43 -15.69 -16.50 -8.56
C GLY A 43 -14.57 -16.69 -9.60
N MET A 44 -13.34 -16.39 -9.25
CA MET A 44 -12.23 -16.49 -10.20
C MET A 44 -11.92 -17.95 -10.58
N LEU A 45 -12.04 -18.91 -9.65
CA LEU A 45 -11.85 -20.32 -9.95
C LEU A 45 -12.86 -20.81 -11.02
N ASP A 46 -14.12 -20.43 -10.87
CA ASP A 46 -15.17 -20.81 -11.83
C ASP A 46 -14.94 -20.23 -13.23
N GLU A 47 -14.39 -19.02 -13.30
CA GLU A 47 -14.12 -18.33 -14.58
C GLU A 47 -12.84 -18.83 -15.26
N PHE A 48 -11.73 -18.98 -14.52
CA PHE A 48 -10.39 -19.21 -15.09
C PHE A 48 -9.89 -20.64 -14.92
N GLY A 49 -10.53 -21.43 -14.06
CA GLY A 49 -10.17 -22.83 -13.80
C GLY A 49 -8.92 -23.01 -12.93
N ALA A 50 -8.75 -24.23 -12.43
CA ALA A 50 -7.70 -24.58 -11.46
C ALA A 50 -6.25 -24.49 -11.99
N LYS A 51 -6.05 -24.31 -13.30
CA LYS A 51 -4.70 -24.07 -13.87
C LYS A 51 -4.26 -22.62 -13.72
N ARG A 52 -5.18 -21.70 -13.49
CA ARG A 52 -4.91 -20.26 -13.39
C ARG A 52 -5.32 -19.64 -12.06
N VAL A 53 -6.08 -20.36 -11.24
CA VAL A 53 -6.39 -19.97 -9.85
C VAL A 53 -6.03 -21.17 -8.98
N ILE A 54 -4.93 -21.06 -8.25
CA ILE A 54 -4.21 -22.19 -7.67
C ILE A 54 -4.13 -22.06 -6.17
N ASP A 55 -4.77 -22.97 -5.44
CA ASP A 55 -4.55 -23.11 -4.00
C ASP A 55 -3.18 -23.71 -3.72
N THR A 56 -2.48 -23.15 -2.76
CA THR A 56 -1.19 -23.66 -2.29
C THR A 56 -1.32 -24.19 -0.86
N PRO A 57 -0.46 -25.13 -0.45
CA PRO A 57 -0.28 -25.37 0.97
C PRO A 57 0.27 -24.12 1.66
N ILE A 58 0.15 -24.06 2.99
CA ILE A 58 0.75 -23.00 3.81
C ILE A 58 2.27 -23.19 3.83
N ALA A 59 2.92 -22.63 2.82
CA ALA A 59 4.36 -22.76 2.58
C ALA A 59 4.88 -21.56 1.78
N GLU A 60 4.89 -20.38 2.40
CA GLU A 60 5.13 -19.09 1.76
C GLU A 60 6.49 -19.02 1.05
N LEU A 61 7.51 -19.62 1.63
CA LEU A 61 8.83 -19.76 0.99
C LEU A 61 8.72 -20.57 -0.32
N GLY A 62 7.96 -21.66 -0.30
CA GLY A 62 7.81 -22.58 -1.42
C GLY A 62 7.03 -21.97 -2.57
N PHE A 63 5.82 -21.47 -2.30
CA PHE A 63 4.99 -20.95 -3.37
C PHE A 63 5.53 -19.63 -3.95
N ALA A 64 6.16 -18.76 -3.12
CA ALA A 64 6.83 -17.58 -3.64
C ALA A 64 7.97 -17.94 -4.59
N GLY A 65 8.79 -18.94 -4.23
CA GLY A 65 9.87 -19.43 -5.09
C GLY A 65 9.37 -20.03 -6.40
N ILE A 66 8.30 -20.83 -6.38
CA ILE A 66 7.66 -21.38 -7.58
C ILE A 66 7.14 -20.27 -8.48
N ALA A 67 6.45 -19.28 -7.92
CA ALA A 67 5.93 -18.14 -8.66
C ALA A 67 7.05 -17.35 -9.34
N ILE A 68 8.13 -17.05 -8.63
CA ILE A 68 9.30 -16.36 -9.20
C ILE A 68 9.90 -17.17 -10.34
N GLY A 69 10.11 -18.49 -10.13
CA GLY A 69 10.63 -19.38 -11.18
C GLY A 69 9.76 -19.40 -12.44
N SER A 70 8.43 -19.30 -12.28
CA SER A 70 7.49 -19.26 -13.40
C SER A 70 7.62 -17.99 -14.26
N THR A 71 8.10 -16.88 -13.69
CA THR A 71 8.34 -15.65 -14.47
C THR A 71 9.43 -15.84 -15.53
N MET A 72 10.39 -16.74 -15.28
CA MET A 72 11.46 -17.04 -16.24
C MET A 72 10.95 -17.84 -17.46
N THR A 73 9.74 -18.40 -17.36
CA THR A 73 9.08 -19.12 -18.46
C THR A 73 7.98 -18.29 -19.13
N GLY A 74 7.90 -17.00 -18.80
CA GLY A 74 6.99 -16.06 -19.44
C GLY A 74 5.66 -15.85 -18.73
N ASN A 75 5.47 -16.41 -17.53
CA ASN A 75 4.26 -16.19 -16.74
C ASN A 75 4.32 -14.90 -15.92
N ARG A 76 3.13 -14.40 -15.56
CA ARG A 76 2.93 -13.20 -14.72
C ARG A 76 2.09 -13.57 -13.49
N PRO A 77 2.72 -14.12 -12.45
CA PRO A 77 2.01 -14.56 -11.25
C PRO A 77 1.54 -13.39 -10.39
N ILE A 78 0.33 -13.55 -9.83
CA ILE A 78 -0.16 -12.81 -8.68
C ILE A 78 -0.10 -13.77 -7.51
N VAL A 79 0.70 -13.43 -6.50
CA VAL A 79 0.87 -14.23 -5.28
C VAL A 79 0.13 -13.56 -4.15
N GLU A 80 -0.89 -14.23 -3.60
CA GLU A 80 -1.61 -13.76 -2.42
C GLU A 80 -1.02 -14.37 -1.16
N TYR A 81 -0.59 -13.53 -0.23
CA TYR A 81 -0.40 -13.92 1.17
C TYR A 81 -1.70 -13.68 1.92
N MET A 82 -2.19 -14.65 2.67
CA MET A 82 -3.41 -14.52 3.48
C MET A 82 -3.34 -13.31 4.41
N THR A 83 -2.17 -13.07 4.98
CA THR A 83 -1.76 -11.79 5.56
C THR A 83 -0.32 -11.50 5.16
N PHE A 84 -0.02 -10.26 4.80
CA PHE A 84 1.33 -9.87 4.39
C PHE A 84 2.37 -10.00 5.53
N ASN A 85 1.91 -10.18 6.77
CA ASN A 85 2.77 -10.53 7.89
C ASN A 85 3.58 -11.81 7.63
N PHE A 86 3.00 -12.80 6.93
CA PHE A 86 3.68 -14.06 6.62
C PHE A 86 4.50 -14.02 5.32
N SER A 87 4.54 -12.88 4.65
CA SER A 87 5.59 -12.65 3.65
C SER A 87 6.99 -12.74 4.25
N LEU A 88 7.12 -12.59 5.58
CA LEU A 88 8.37 -12.80 6.31
C LEU A 88 8.89 -14.24 6.21
N VAL A 89 8.01 -15.24 6.11
CA VAL A 89 8.41 -16.64 5.88
C VAL A 89 9.01 -16.81 4.48
N GLY A 90 8.50 -16.07 3.50
CA GLY A 90 8.99 -16.06 2.11
C GLY A 90 9.93 -14.90 1.76
N ILE A 91 10.43 -14.14 2.75
CA ILE A 91 11.15 -12.88 2.50
C ILE A 91 12.42 -13.06 1.67
N ASP A 92 13.12 -14.18 1.83
CA ASP A 92 14.31 -14.51 1.02
C ASP A 92 13.96 -14.56 -0.47
N GLN A 93 12.84 -15.18 -0.81
CA GLN A 93 12.39 -15.24 -2.20
C GLN A 93 12.10 -13.86 -2.78
N ILE A 94 11.50 -12.99 -2.00
CA ILE A 94 11.17 -11.63 -2.44
C ILE A 94 12.44 -10.79 -2.60
N ILE A 95 13.28 -10.76 -1.56
CA ILE A 95 14.43 -9.83 -1.48
C ILE A 95 15.62 -10.34 -2.28
N ASN A 96 15.98 -11.62 -2.15
CA ASN A 96 17.18 -12.18 -2.77
C ASN A 96 16.93 -12.72 -4.18
N ASN A 97 15.73 -13.18 -4.49
CA ASN A 97 15.41 -13.70 -5.81
C ASN A 97 14.62 -12.69 -6.66
N ALA A 98 13.37 -12.37 -6.34
CA ALA A 98 12.54 -11.49 -7.18
C ALA A 98 13.21 -10.13 -7.43
N ALA A 99 13.65 -9.45 -6.40
CA ALA A 99 14.25 -8.11 -6.50
C ALA A 99 15.59 -8.08 -7.25
N LYS A 100 16.31 -9.19 -7.36
CA LYS A 100 17.69 -9.23 -7.87
C LYS A 100 17.84 -9.95 -9.20
N ILE A 101 16.91 -10.82 -9.58
CA ILE A 101 17.06 -11.70 -10.75
C ILE A 101 17.34 -10.93 -12.04
N ARG A 102 16.71 -9.79 -12.24
CA ARG A 102 16.92 -8.96 -13.44
C ARG A 102 18.38 -8.45 -13.52
N GLN A 103 18.93 -7.98 -12.41
CA GLN A 103 20.32 -7.53 -12.35
C GLN A 103 21.29 -8.72 -12.47
N MET A 104 21.07 -9.79 -11.71
CA MET A 104 21.95 -10.98 -11.73
C MET A 104 22.02 -11.67 -13.08
N SER A 105 20.93 -11.62 -13.84
CA SER A 105 20.87 -12.17 -15.20
C SER A 105 21.36 -11.24 -16.29
N GLY A 106 21.86 -10.03 -15.94
CA GLY A 106 22.23 -9.02 -16.93
C GLY A 106 21.05 -8.53 -17.78
N GLY A 107 19.82 -8.55 -17.21
CA GLY A 107 18.59 -8.15 -17.89
C GLY A 107 17.95 -9.23 -18.76
N GLN A 108 18.48 -10.44 -18.78
CA GLN A 108 17.92 -11.56 -19.56
C GLN A 108 16.56 -12.01 -19.02
N PHE A 109 16.40 -12.02 -17.69
CA PHE A 109 15.14 -12.34 -17.04
C PHE A 109 14.49 -11.09 -16.47
N LYS A 110 13.20 -10.93 -16.75
CA LYS A 110 12.30 -10.03 -16.03
C LYS A 110 11.69 -10.80 -14.87
N CYS A 111 11.08 -10.08 -13.92
CA CYS A 111 10.33 -10.72 -12.84
C CYS A 111 8.98 -10.03 -12.67
N PRO A 112 8.06 -10.20 -13.65
CA PRO A 112 6.74 -9.59 -13.64
C PRO A 112 5.81 -10.29 -12.64
N ILE A 113 6.02 -10.04 -11.36
CA ILE A 113 5.29 -10.67 -10.26
C ILE A 113 4.66 -9.63 -9.34
N VAL A 114 3.44 -9.89 -8.89
CA VAL A 114 2.79 -9.11 -7.85
C VAL A 114 2.67 -9.97 -6.60
N PHE A 115 3.25 -9.52 -5.50
CA PHE A 115 3.00 -10.05 -4.17
C PHE A 115 1.98 -9.15 -3.49
N ARG A 116 0.81 -9.68 -3.11
CA ARG A 116 -0.28 -8.92 -2.50
C ARG A 116 -0.80 -9.55 -1.22
N GLY A 117 -1.44 -8.76 -0.41
CA GLY A 117 -2.12 -9.18 0.81
C GLY A 117 -2.32 -8.03 1.79
N PRO A 118 -3.15 -8.22 2.84
CA PRO A 118 -3.39 -7.20 3.84
C PRO A 118 -2.19 -7.01 4.75
N THR A 119 -1.86 -5.75 5.02
CA THR A 119 -0.79 -5.27 5.91
C THR A 119 -1.36 -4.43 7.05
N ALA A 120 -0.52 -4.03 7.97
CA ALA A 120 -0.81 -3.17 9.12
C ALA A 120 -1.85 -3.78 10.08
N SER A 121 -2.55 -3.00 10.88
CA SER A 121 -3.48 -3.56 11.86
C SER A 121 -4.72 -4.17 11.20
N ALA A 122 -5.03 -5.38 11.62
CA ALA A 122 -6.16 -6.20 11.13
C ALA A 122 -7.25 -6.37 12.21
N GLY A 123 -7.52 -5.32 12.98
CA GLY A 123 -8.44 -5.40 14.10
C GLY A 123 -7.78 -5.98 15.36
N GLN A 124 -8.27 -7.10 15.86
CA GLN A 124 -7.84 -7.68 17.16
C GLN A 124 -7.09 -9.00 16.97
N LEU A 125 -6.20 -9.08 16.00
CA LEU A 125 -5.43 -10.30 15.69
C LEU A 125 -4.08 -10.38 16.41
N GLY A 126 -3.69 -9.30 17.12
CA GLY A 126 -2.47 -9.25 17.94
C GLY A 126 -1.18 -9.04 17.14
N ALA A 127 -0.07 -9.19 17.84
CA ALA A 127 1.24 -8.68 17.41
C ALA A 127 1.75 -9.22 16.08
N THR A 128 1.59 -10.53 15.82
CA THR A 128 2.13 -11.17 14.61
C THR A 128 1.28 -10.99 13.37
N HIS A 129 0.07 -10.43 13.50
CA HIS A 129 -0.89 -10.21 12.40
C HIS A 129 -1.24 -8.73 12.21
N SER A 130 -0.46 -7.81 12.81
CA SER A 130 -0.77 -6.38 12.79
C SER A 130 0.50 -5.56 12.61
N GLN A 131 1.31 -5.92 11.62
CA GLN A 131 2.60 -5.29 11.36
C GLN A 131 2.59 -4.60 10.00
N ALA A 132 3.26 -3.46 9.90
CA ALA A 132 3.44 -2.70 8.66
C ALA A 132 4.90 -2.82 8.20
N PHE A 133 5.10 -3.37 7.01
CA PHE A 133 6.44 -3.66 6.46
C PHE A 133 6.73 -2.90 5.17
N GLU A 134 5.99 -1.86 4.86
CA GLU A 134 6.17 -1.06 3.64
C GLU A 134 7.62 -0.57 3.50
N ASN A 135 8.22 -0.13 4.60
CA ASN A 135 9.59 0.35 4.65
C ASN A 135 10.63 -0.77 4.40
N TRP A 136 10.39 -2.00 4.86
CA TRP A 136 11.31 -3.13 4.65
C TRP A 136 11.45 -3.44 3.17
N PHE A 137 10.33 -3.50 2.46
CA PHE A 137 10.31 -3.75 1.02
C PHE A 137 10.72 -2.50 0.22
N ALA A 138 10.29 -1.31 0.65
CA ALA A 138 10.69 -0.06 0.01
C ALA A 138 12.19 0.21 0.11
N ASN A 139 12.87 -0.25 1.16
CA ASN A 139 14.33 -0.16 1.29
C ASN A 139 15.09 -1.10 0.33
N THR A 140 14.41 -2.08 -0.28
CA THR A 140 15.06 -3.08 -1.14
C THR A 140 15.11 -2.61 -2.59
N PRO A 141 16.30 -2.35 -3.18
CA PRO A 141 16.44 -2.04 -4.61
C PRO A 141 15.90 -3.19 -5.47
N GLY A 142 15.12 -2.84 -6.50
CA GLY A 142 14.50 -3.80 -7.42
C GLY A 142 13.03 -4.08 -7.13
N LEU A 143 12.49 -3.64 -6.00
CA LEU A 143 11.06 -3.74 -5.67
C LEU A 143 10.34 -2.40 -5.88
N LYS A 144 9.08 -2.47 -6.28
CA LYS A 144 8.09 -1.38 -6.19
C LYS A 144 7.13 -1.69 -5.06
N VAL A 145 6.65 -0.67 -4.34
CA VAL A 145 5.75 -0.86 -3.18
C VAL A 145 4.56 0.08 -3.31
N VAL A 146 3.37 -0.50 -3.32
CA VAL A 146 2.08 0.15 -3.58
C VAL A 146 1.15 -0.07 -2.40
N VAL A 147 0.49 1.00 -1.94
CA VAL A 147 -0.40 0.95 -0.77
C VAL A 147 -1.66 1.79 -1.07
N PRO A 148 -2.65 1.23 -1.76
CA PRO A 148 -3.88 1.96 -2.09
C PRO A 148 -4.72 2.27 -0.86
N SER A 149 -5.50 3.34 -0.92
CA SER A 149 -6.37 3.82 0.16
C SER A 149 -7.88 3.74 -0.14
N ASN A 150 -8.26 3.40 -1.36
CA ASN A 150 -9.65 3.38 -1.81
C ASN A 150 -9.85 2.42 -3.01
N PRO A 151 -11.11 2.05 -3.38
CA PRO A 151 -11.40 1.12 -4.46
C PRO A 151 -10.91 1.56 -5.85
N TYR A 152 -10.98 2.86 -6.17
CA TYR A 152 -10.49 3.40 -7.45
C TYR A 152 -8.99 3.13 -7.61
N ASP A 153 -8.22 3.52 -6.61
CA ASP A 153 -6.77 3.34 -6.61
C ASP A 153 -6.38 1.86 -6.54
N ALA A 154 -7.10 1.06 -5.74
CA ALA A 154 -6.86 -0.38 -5.64
C ALA A 154 -6.96 -1.06 -7.01
N LYS A 155 -8.03 -0.82 -7.75
CA LYS A 155 -8.21 -1.41 -9.09
C LYS A 155 -7.17 -0.90 -10.09
N GLY A 156 -7.02 0.42 -10.19
CA GLY A 156 -6.15 1.03 -11.20
C GLY A 156 -4.66 0.74 -10.96
N LEU A 157 -4.20 0.79 -9.71
CA LEU A 157 -2.82 0.49 -9.34
C LEU A 157 -2.50 -1.01 -9.46
N LEU A 158 -3.43 -1.90 -9.10
CA LEU A 158 -3.20 -3.35 -9.23
C LEU A 158 -3.07 -3.76 -10.70
N LYS A 159 -3.89 -3.20 -11.59
CA LYS A 159 -3.73 -3.42 -13.03
C LYS A 159 -2.37 -2.92 -13.54
N ALA A 160 -1.93 -1.74 -13.10
CA ALA A 160 -0.61 -1.22 -13.44
C ALA A 160 0.51 -2.14 -12.90
N ALA A 161 0.37 -2.65 -11.67
CA ALA A 161 1.31 -3.57 -11.04
C ALA A 161 1.42 -4.91 -11.81
N ILE A 162 0.29 -5.50 -12.24
CA ILE A 162 0.28 -6.76 -13.00
C ILE A 162 0.96 -6.57 -14.37
N ARG A 163 0.85 -5.39 -14.96
CA ARG A 163 1.47 -5.06 -16.26
C ARG A 163 2.96 -4.71 -16.15
N ASP A 164 3.45 -4.46 -14.96
CA ASP A 164 4.87 -4.12 -14.75
C ASP A 164 5.79 -5.32 -14.97
N ASP A 165 6.98 -5.07 -15.48
CA ASP A 165 7.99 -6.11 -15.73
C ASP A 165 8.93 -6.35 -14.53
N ASP A 166 8.82 -5.53 -13.49
CA ASP A 166 9.57 -5.64 -12.24
C ASP A 166 8.65 -6.08 -11.09
N PRO A 167 9.18 -6.68 -10.01
CA PRO A 167 8.37 -7.14 -8.89
C PRO A 167 7.66 -5.98 -8.18
N VAL A 168 6.37 -6.15 -7.92
CA VAL A 168 5.56 -5.20 -7.19
C VAL A 168 5.02 -5.83 -5.90
N ILE A 169 5.24 -5.14 -4.79
CA ILE A 169 4.64 -5.43 -3.49
C ILE A 169 3.38 -4.57 -3.40
N PHE A 170 2.22 -5.21 -3.31
CA PHE A 170 0.92 -4.54 -3.29
C PHE A 170 0.23 -4.78 -1.95
N MET A 171 0.31 -3.79 -1.07
CA MET A 171 -0.13 -3.90 0.31
C MET A 171 -1.52 -3.33 0.51
N GLU A 172 -2.43 -4.17 0.96
CA GLU A 172 -3.84 -3.86 1.18
C GLU A 172 -4.11 -3.70 2.68
N SER A 173 -5.36 -3.50 3.07
CA SER A 173 -5.76 -3.57 4.46
C SER A 173 -7.03 -4.39 4.64
N GLU A 174 -7.00 -5.32 5.57
CA GLU A 174 -8.16 -6.14 5.92
C GLU A 174 -9.38 -5.29 6.28
N GLN A 175 -9.16 -4.23 7.05
CA GLN A 175 -10.22 -3.34 7.50
C GLN A 175 -10.84 -2.50 6.37
N MET A 176 -10.18 -2.41 5.20
CA MET A 176 -10.71 -1.69 4.04
C MET A 176 -11.49 -2.57 3.06
N TYR A 177 -11.42 -3.89 3.15
CA TYR A 177 -12.05 -4.76 2.14
C TYR A 177 -13.55 -4.54 1.97
N GLY A 178 -14.23 -4.05 2.99
CA GLY A 178 -15.65 -3.68 2.94
C GLY A 178 -15.93 -2.22 2.55
N ASP A 179 -14.91 -1.37 2.44
CA ASP A 179 -15.08 0.04 2.09
C ASP A 179 -15.60 0.17 0.66
N LYS A 180 -16.58 1.03 0.49
CA LYS A 180 -17.18 1.31 -0.81
C LYS A 180 -16.61 2.58 -1.41
N GLY A 181 -16.47 2.59 -2.73
CA GLY A 181 -16.05 3.76 -3.49
C GLY A 181 -16.46 3.67 -4.95
N GLU A 182 -16.43 4.80 -5.61
CA GLU A 182 -16.75 4.89 -7.04
C GLU A 182 -15.55 4.45 -7.87
N VAL A 183 -15.84 3.60 -8.85
CA VAL A 183 -14.86 3.07 -9.80
C VAL A 183 -15.39 3.27 -11.22
N PRO A 184 -14.57 3.73 -12.18
CA PRO A 184 -15.00 3.86 -13.57
C PRO A 184 -15.43 2.52 -14.16
N GLU A 185 -16.44 2.57 -15.01
CA GLU A 185 -16.74 1.48 -15.93
C GLU A 185 -15.76 1.55 -17.10
N GLY A 186 -15.26 0.38 -17.51
CA GLY A 186 -14.30 0.29 -18.61
C GLY A 186 -12.84 0.33 -18.15
N GLU A 187 -11.98 0.44 -19.16
CA GLU A 187 -10.52 0.32 -18.96
C GLU A 187 -9.92 1.60 -18.37
N TYR A 188 -9.19 1.45 -17.28
CA TYR A 188 -8.30 2.48 -16.76
C TYR A 188 -7.16 1.86 -15.94
N ILE A 189 -6.09 2.58 -15.81
CA ILE A 189 -4.97 2.29 -14.92
C ILE A 189 -4.59 3.55 -14.14
N VAL A 190 -4.04 3.37 -12.96
CA VAL A 190 -3.40 4.43 -12.19
C VAL A 190 -1.89 4.18 -12.25
N PRO A 191 -1.09 5.13 -12.74
CA PRO A 191 0.35 4.92 -12.89
C PRO A 191 1.04 4.80 -11.53
N LEU A 192 2.01 3.88 -11.43
CA LEU A 192 2.85 3.74 -10.25
C LEU A 192 3.79 4.95 -10.10
N GLY A 193 4.01 5.39 -8.88
CA GLY A 193 4.90 6.53 -8.58
C GLY A 193 4.25 7.91 -8.74
N VAL A 194 2.93 7.97 -8.86
CA VAL A 194 2.17 9.22 -8.95
C VAL A 194 1.22 9.33 -7.77
N ALA A 195 1.49 10.27 -6.88
CA ALA A 195 0.63 10.59 -5.74
C ALA A 195 -0.67 11.30 -6.16
N ASP A 196 -1.65 11.32 -5.27
CA ASP A 196 -2.91 12.02 -5.48
C ASP A 196 -3.13 13.11 -4.43
N ILE A 197 -3.44 14.30 -4.88
CA ILE A 197 -3.85 15.39 -3.99
C ILE A 197 -5.35 15.24 -3.73
N LYS A 198 -5.69 14.53 -2.66
CA LYS A 198 -7.07 14.22 -2.28
C LYS A 198 -7.84 15.46 -1.79
N ARG A 199 -7.13 16.41 -1.22
CA ARG A 199 -7.69 17.68 -0.76
C ARG A 199 -6.66 18.78 -1.03
N LYS A 200 -7.09 19.88 -1.67
CA LYS A 200 -6.23 21.06 -1.84
C LYS A 200 -6.26 21.90 -0.59
N GLY A 201 -5.12 22.47 -0.21
CA GLY A 201 -4.97 23.32 0.96
C GLY A 201 -3.82 24.29 0.83
N THR A 202 -3.71 25.24 1.77
CA THR A 202 -2.74 26.35 1.73
C THR A 202 -1.90 26.49 2.99
N ASP A 203 -2.33 25.95 4.14
CA ASP A 203 -1.70 26.25 5.43
C ASP A 203 -0.75 25.16 5.92
N VAL A 204 -1.03 23.89 5.57
CA VAL A 204 -0.22 22.73 5.96
C VAL A 204 -0.41 21.58 4.95
N THR A 205 0.68 20.87 4.66
CA THR A 205 0.65 19.62 3.92
C THR A 205 0.57 18.45 4.90
N ILE A 206 -0.40 17.55 4.68
CA ILE A 206 -0.49 16.26 5.36
C ILE A 206 -0.20 15.18 4.32
N VAL A 207 0.84 14.37 4.53
CA VAL A 207 1.17 13.24 3.67
C VAL A 207 0.79 11.95 4.39
N SER A 208 0.09 11.06 3.69
CA SER A 208 -0.31 9.76 4.22
C SER A 208 -0.52 8.75 3.10
N PHE A 209 -0.81 7.50 3.44
CA PHE A 209 -1.13 6.40 2.52
C PHE A 209 -1.87 5.27 3.24
N GLY A 210 -2.49 4.37 2.47
CA GLY A 210 -3.24 3.26 3.02
C GLY A 210 -4.44 3.68 3.86
N LYS A 211 -4.89 2.81 4.77
CA LYS A 211 -6.14 3.05 5.52
C LYS A 211 -6.09 4.25 6.47
N ILE A 212 -4.90 4.54 7.03
CA ILE A 212 -4.75 5.58 8.07
C ILE A 212 -5.01 7.00 7.53
N ILE A 213 -4.96 7.21 6.23
CA ILE A 213 -5.29 8.50 5.60
C ILE A 213 -6.69 8.98 5.96
N LYS A 214 -7.60 8.08 6.34
CA LYS A 214 -8.96 8.43 6.79
C LYS A 214 -8.93 9.36 8.02
N GLU A 215 -7.93 9.20 8.88
CA GLU A 215 -7.76 10.07 10.05
C GLU A 215 -7.29 11.47 9.62
N ALA A 216 -6.51 11.59 8.54
CA ALA A 216 -6.15 12.88 7.96
C ALA A 216 -7.39 13.62 7.40
N TYR A 217 -8.32 12.90 6.75
CA TYR A 217 -9.57 13.51 6.27
C TYR A 217 -10.42 14.06 7.41
N LYS A 218 -10.65 13.25 8.46
CA LYS A 218 -11.40 13.66 9.65
C LYS A 218 -10.77 14.89 10.32
N ALA A 219 -9.45 14.87 10.48
CA ALA A 219 -8.72 16.00 11.05
C ALA A 219 -8.88 17.27 10.22
N ALA A 220 -8.76 17.16 8.89
CA ALA A 220 -8.90 18.30 7.99
C ALA A 220 -10.31 18.89 8.01
N ASP A 221 -11.36 18.04 8.14
CA ASP A 221 -12.74 18.50 8.25
C ASP A 221 -12.99 19.30 9.55
N GLU A 222 -12.39 18.87 10.66
CA GLU A 222 -12.47 19.62 11.93
C GLU A 222 -11.65 20.92 11.88
N LEU A 223 -10.45 20.88 11.32
CA LEU A 223 -9.55 22.03 11.18
C LEU A 223 -10.13 23.12 10.25
N GLU A 224 -10.87 22.72 9.20
CA GLU A 224 -11.54 23.68 8.31
C GLU A 224 -12.56 24.54 9.05
N LYS A 225 -13.25 23.99 10.05
CA LYS A 225 -14.18 24.75 10.92
C LYS A 225 -13.46 25.85 11.73
N GLU A 226 -12.17 25.67 11.96
CA GLU A 226 -11.28 26.62 12.62
C GLU A 226 -10.56 27.56 11.63
N GLY A 227 -10.87 27.47 10.32
CA GLY A 227 -10.27 28.27 9.26
C GLY A 227 -8.85 27.83 8.87
N ILE A 228 -8.49 26.55 9.12
CA ILE A 228 -7.19 25.97 8.74
C ILE A 228 -7.37 25.09 7.51
N SER A 229 -6.63 25.42 6.43
CA SER A 229 -6.70 24.76 5.13
C SER A 229 -5.59 23.72 4.97
N CYS A 230 -5.95 22.44 5.12
CA CYS A 230 -5.03 21.32 4.98
C CYS A 230 -4.99 20.78 3.53
N GLU A 231 -3.79 20.65 2.96
CA GLU A 231 -3.57 19.88 1.75
C GLU A 231 -3.27 18.42 2.13
N ILE A 232 -3.99 17.46 1.54
CA ILE A 232 -3.80 16.04 1.83
C ILE A 232 -3.27 15.34 0.57
N ILE A 233 -2.10 14.73 0.70
CA ILE A 233 -1.47 13.90 -0.33
C ILE A 233 -1.58 12.43 0.07
N ASP A 234 -2.21 11.64 -0.81
CA ASP A 234 -2.15 10.18 -0.78
C ASP A 234 -0.98 9.72 -1.66
N LEU A 235 0.00 9.08 -1.06
CA LEU A 235 1.18 8.62 -1.78
C LEU A 235 0.87 7.55 -2.82
N ARG A 236 -0.14 6.69 -2.60
CA ARG A 236 -0.45 5.52 -3.43
C ARG A 236 0.71 4.54 -3.58
N THR A 237 1.91 5.09 -3.77
CA THR A 237 3.16 4.33 -3.93
C THR A 237 4.22 4.89 -2.99
N VAL A 238 4.81 4.03 -2.17
CA VAL A 238 5.93 4.42 -1.32
C VAL A 238 7.28 4.16 -2.01
N ARG A 239 7.28 3.31 -3.04
CA ARG A 239 8.40 3.14 -3.96
C ARG A 239 7.91 2.75 -5.36
N PRO A 240 8.20 3.56 -6.41
CA PRO A 240 8.85 4.87 -6.36
C PRO A 240 7.99 5.91 -5.66
N LEU A 241 8.63 6.81 -4.91
CA LEU A 241 7.96 7.91 -4.23
C LEU A 241 7.76 9.09 -5.18
N ASP A 242 6.58 9.71 -5.17
CA ASP A 242 6.34 10.98 -5.90
C ASP A 242 6.96 12.16 -5.15
N ARG A 243 8.28 12.29 -5.30
CA ARG A 243 9.08 13.33 -4.65
C ARG A 243 8.59 14.73 -5.04
N LYS A 244 8.23 14.92 -6.32
CA LYS A 244 7.80 16.19 -6.85
C LYS A 244 6.51 16.68 -6.18
N ALA A 245 5.48 15.83 -6.08
CA ALA A 245 4.22 16.19 -5.46
C ALA A 245 4.41 16.64 -4.00
N ILE A 246 5.25 15.93 -3.24
CA ILE A 246 5.56 16.27 -1.84
C ILE A 246 6.27 17.63 -1.74
N VAL A 247 7.34 17.79 -2.51
CA VAL A 247 8.19 18.99 -2.46
C VAL A 247 7.40 20.25 -2.89
N GLU A 248 6.62 20.16 -3.97
CA GLU A 248 5.82 21.30 -4.47
C GLU A 248 4.70 21.67 -3.48
N SER A 249 4.09 20.69 -2.82
CA SER A 249 3.10 20.94 -1.77
C SER A 249 3.73 21.65 -0.57
N VAL A 250 4.87 21.16 -0.09
CA VAL A 250 5.59 21.80 1.03
C VAL A 250 6.04 23.23 0.68
N LYS A 251 6.53 23.47 -0.53
CA LYS A 251 6.86 24.83 -0.99
C LYS A 251 5.67 25.79 -0.97
N LYS A 252 4.47 25.27 -1.17
CA LYS A 252 3.24 26.05 -1.13
C LYS A 252 2.75 26.33 0.29
N THR A 253 2.79 25.31 1.16
CA THR A 253 2.17 25.36 2.50
C THR A 253 3.16 25.71 3.61
N ASN A 254 4.46 25.57 3.37
CA ASN A 254 5.58 25.81 4.28
C ASN A 254 5.59 24.95 5.56
N ARG A 255 4.70 23.93 5.66
CA ARG A 255 4.54 23.07 6.83
C ARG A 255 4.20 21.66 6.43
N LEU A 256 4.76 20.69 7.13
CA LEU A 256 4.56 19.29 6.84
C LEU A 256 4.22 18.47 8.09
N VAL A 257 3.14 17.71 7.99
CA VAL A 257 2.78 16.64 8.91
C VAL A 257 2.74 15.34 8.11
N ILE A 258 3.29 14.25 8.64
CA ILE A 258 3.27 12.93 8.00
C ILE A 258 2.55 11.97 8.92
N LEU A 259 1.52 11.30 8.42
CA LEU A 259 0.73 10.32 9.14
C LEU A 259 0.94 8.93 8.52
N GLU A 260 1.39 7.99 9.33
CA GLU A 260 1.73 6.63 8.88
C GLU A 260 1.36 5.59 9.93
N GLU A 261 0.72 4.50 9.53
CA GLU A 261 0.47 3.35 10.40
C GLU A 261 1.67 2.41 10.40
N ALA A 262 2.72 2.80 11.07
CA ALA A 262 3.94 2.01 11.25
C ALA A 262 4.65 2.45 12.53
N TRP A 263 5.57 1.63 13.05
CA TRP A 263 6.43 2.02 14.16
C TRP A 263 7.31 3.22 13.78
N PRO A 264 7.68 4.07 14.76
CA PRO A 264 8.34 5.35 14.46
C PRO A 264 9.77 5.22 13.93
N PHE A 265 10.45 4.10 14.14
CA PHE A 265 11.86 3.94 13.77
C PHE A 265 12.03 3.47 12.32
N GLY A 266 12.77 4.25 11.51
CA GLY A 266 13.23 3.83 10.18
C GLY A 266 12.13 3.53 9.16
N ASN A 267 11.00 4.22 9.23
CA ASN A 267 9.85 4.01 8.34
C ASN A 267 9.80 5.00 7.15
N VAL A 268 8.75 4.94 6.35
CA VAL A 268 8.58 5.78 5.14
C VAL A 268 8.57 7.28 5.48
N SER A 269 7.96 7.66 6.61
CA SER A 269 7.94 9.05 7.04
C SER A 269 9.33 9.62 7.33
N THR A 270 10.30 8.78 7.69
CA THR A 270 11.70 9.17 7.87
C THR A 270 12.34 9.55 6.53
N GLU A 271 12.09 8.77 5.47
CA GLU A 271 12.56 9.07 4.11
C GLU A 271 11.94 10.36 3.59
N ILE A 272 10.63 10.56 3.79
CA ILE A 272 9.96 11.80 3.40
C ILE A 272 10.54 13.01 4.15
N THR A 273 10.83 12.84 5.44
CA THR A 273 11.47 13.90 6.24
C THR A 273 12.83 14.27 5.66
N TYR A 274 13.67 13.28 5.31
CA TYR A 274 14.96 13.53 4.69
C TYR A 274 14.81 14.17 3.31
N LEU A 275 13.87 13.70 2.49
CA LEU A 275 13.58 14.29 1.18
C LEU A 275 13.28 15.80 1.30
N VAL A 276 12.36 16.17 2.18
CA VAL A 276 11.95 17.57 2.36
C VAL A 276 13.08 18.40 2.97
N GLN A 277 13.83 17.82 3.92
CA GLN A 277 15.02 18.46 4.48
C GLN A 277 16.08 18.77 3.38
N SER A 278 16.25 17.90 2.39
CA SER A 278 17.24 18.08 1.35
C SER A 278 16.78 18.96 0.17
N GLU A 279 15.49 19.01 -0.14
CA GLU A 279 14.97 19.66 -1.35
C GLU A 279 14.06 20.88 -1.09
N ALA A 280 13.59 21.05 0.15
CA ALA A 280 12.65 22.11 0.51
C ALA A 280 12.90 22.73 1.90
N PHE A 281 14.09 22.57 2.46
CA PHE A 281 14.43 23.11 3.79
C PHE A 281 14.14 24.60 3.93
N ASP A 282 14.54 25.40 2.95
CA ASP A 282 14.38 26.85 2.96
C ASP A 282 12.91 27.32 2.91
N TYR A 283 11.98 26.40 2.68
CA TYR A 283 10.53 26.67 2.66
C TYR A 283 9.85 26.28 3.96
N LEU A 284 10.53 25.61 4.90
CA LEU A 284 9.91 25.17 6.14
C LEU A 284 9.84 26.28 7.18
N ASP A 285 8.62 26.60 7.62
CA ASP A 285 8.35 27.55 8.73
C ASP A 285 8.32 26.87 10.11
N ALA A 286 8.29 25.53 10.14
CA ALA A 286 8.23 24.74 11.37
C ALA A 286 8.95 23.39 11.20
N PRO A 287 9.40 22.76 12.30
CA PRO A 287 9.89 21.39 12.24
C PRO A 287 8.82 20.42 11.70
N ILE A 288 9.23 19.46 10.88
CA ILE A 288 8.35 18.41 10.37
C ILE A 288 7.85 17.54 11.54
N VAL A 289 6.55 17.26 11.58
CA VAL A 289 5.95 16.38 12.60
C VAL A 289 5.56 15.07 11.95
N ARG A 290 6.01 13.95 12.52
CA ARG A 290 5.62 12.60 12.15
C ARG A 290 4.68 12.02 13.20
N ILE A 291 3.63 11.38 12.75
CA ILE A 291 2.63 10.68 13.57
C ILE A 291 2.66 9.22 13.17
N ASN A 292 2.94 8.35 14.12
CA ASN A 292 3.14 6.93 13.94
C ASN A 292 2.36 6.14 15.00
N THR A 293 2.29 4.82 14.87
CA THR A 293 1.82 3.95 15.97
C THR A 293 2.74 4.07 17.18
N ALA A 294 2.26 3.63 18.34
CA ALA A 294 3.15 3.47 19.48
C ALA A 294 4.30 2.49 19.15
N ASP A 295 5.49 2.73 19.69
CA ASP A 295 6.68 1.90 19.45
C ASP A 295 6.66 0.60 20.28
N THR A 296 5.59 -0.16 20.09
CA THR A 296 5.34 -1.46 20.76
C THR A 296 4.62 -2.39 19.77
N PRO A 297 4.71 -3.71 19.97
CA PRO A 297 3.86 -4.65 19.23
C PRO A 297 2.38 -4.38 19.48
N ALA A 298 1.53 -4.61 18.45
CA ALA A 298 0.10 -4.44 18.55
C ALA A 298 -0.54 -5.39 19.58
N ALA A 299 -1.52 -4.90 20.33
CA ALA A 299 -2.22 -5.68 21.34
C ALA A 299 -3.47 -6.39 20.80
N TYR A 300 -4.06 -7.30 21.60
CA TYR A 300 -5.39 -7.88 21.33
C TYR A 300 -6.53 -6.99 21.84
N SER A 301 -6.30 -6.28 22.95
CA SER A 301 -7.33 -5.46 23.59
C SER A 301 -7.72 -4.29 22.71
N PRO A 302 -9.03 -4.05 22.42
CA PRO A 302 -9.46 -2.91 21.64
C PRO A 302 -9.11 -1.57 22.29
N VAL A 303 -9.06 -1.51 23.62
CA VAL A 303 -8.66 -0.30 24.36
C VAL A 303 -7.18 0.00 24.10
N LEU A 304 -6.31 -1.02 24.19
CA LEU A 304 -4.89 -0.84 23.90
C LEU A 304 -4.62 -0.59 22.41
N MET A 305 -5.43 -1.16 21.52
CA MET A 305 -5.33 -0.86 20.09
C MET A 305 -5.71 0.59 19.77
N ALA A 306 -6.68 1.15 20.47
CA ALA A 306 -7.04 2.56 20.33
C ALA A 306 -5.92 3.51 20.81
N GLU A 307 -5.18 3.12 21.85
CA GLU A 307 -4.00 3.87 22.31
C GLU A 307 -2.76 3.64 21.42
N TRP A 308 -2.73 2.52 20.69
CA TRP A 308 -1.61 2.17 19.81
C TRP A 308 -1.70 2.85 18.44
N LEU A 309 -2.90 2.96 17.88
CA LEU A 309 -3.14 3.59 16.56
C LEU A 309 -3.28 5.11 16.72
N PRO A 310 -2.61 5.90 15.88
CA PRO A 310 -2.87 7.33 15.82
C PRO A 310 -4.29 7.61 15.31
N ASP A 311 -4.93 8.61 15.87
CA ASP A 311 -6.24 9.09 15.47
C ASP A 311 -6.22 10.53 14.93
N TYR A 312 -7.37 11.00 14.47
CA TYR A 312 -7.52 12.36 13.93
C TYR A 312 -7.21 13.47 14.95
N THR A 313 -7.34 13.21 16.26
CA THR A 313 -7.05 14.21 17.29
C THR A 313 -5.56 14.48 17.42
N GLU A 314 -4.74 13.44 17.21
CA GLU A 314 -3.28 13.59 17.14
C GLU A 314 -2.85 14.34 15.88
N VAL A 315 -3.53 14.11 14.75
CA VAL A 315 -3.30 14.89 13.53
C VAL A 315 -3.64 16.37 13.76
N ILE A 316 -4.77 16.68 14.41
CA ILE A 316 -5.14 18.06 14.78
C ILE A 316 -4.05 18.69 15.66
N LYS A 317 -3.59 17.99 16.71
CA LYS A 317 -2.51 18.49 17.59
C LYS A 317 -1.22 18.75 16.81
N ALA A 318 -0.85 17.86 15.90
CA ALA A 318 0.35 18.01 15.06
C ALA A 318 0.24 19.21 14.12
N VAL A 319 -0.92 19.39 13.47
CA VAL A 319 -1.18 20.55 12.60
C VAL A 319 -1.13 21.85 13.39
N LYS A 320 -1.79 21.92 14.54
CA LYS A 320 -1.74 23.11 15.41
C LYS A 320 -0.31 23.39 15.88
N LYS A 321 0.46 22.37 16.22
CA LYS A 321 1.88 22.50 16.61
C LYS A 321 2.73 23.16 15.52
N VAL A 322 2.60 22.72 14.26
CA VAL A 322 3.38 23.32 13.16
C VAL A 322 2.87 24.71 12.75
N LEU A 323 1.65 25.08 13.16
CA LEU A 323 1.07 26.42 12.99
C LEU A 323 1.31 27.35 14.19
N TYR A 324 1.96 26.85 15.25
CA TYR A 324 2.20 27.58 16.50
C TYR A 324 0.88 28.07 17.17
N LYS A 325 -0.19 27.25 17.10
CA LYS A 325 -1.51 27.49 17.67
C LYS A 325 -1.84 26.58 18.84
#